data_5020e82858b15828ba1c65985f3f5d7d
#
_entry.id   5020e82858b15828ba1c65985f3f5d7d
#
_cell.length_a   1.000
_cell.length_b   1.000
_cell.length_c   1.000
_cell.angle_alpha   90.00
_cell.angle_beta   90.00
_cell.angle_gamma   90.00
#
_symmetry.space_group_name_H-M   'P 1'
#
loop_
_entity.id
_entity.type
_entity.pdbx_description
1 polymer ?
#
loop_
_entity_poly.entity_id
_entity_poly.type
_entity_poly.pdbx_seq_one_letter_code
_entity_poly.pdbx_strand_id
1 'polypeptide(L)'
;MCTLKPGVLLTDTEYGMALLDQKSAEYWTLNPTAALVLRELLNGHDAGQAAAALVERYDGVDAEAASQDVAKIVEDLRSAGLITP
;
A
#
# COMPACT_ATOMS: atom_id res chain seq x y z
N MET A 1 -8.57 -1.02 11.60
CA MET A 1 -7.36 -0.29 11.19
C MET A 1 -6.38 -1.26 10.57
N CYS A 2 -5.76 -0.87 9.47
CA CYS A 2 -4.78 -1.72 8.78
C CYS A 2 -3.41 -1.58 9.45
N THR A 3 -2.75 -2.70 9.70
CA THR A 3 -1.40 -2.70 10.27
C THR A 3 -0.51 -3.65 9.48
N LEU A 4 0.80 -3.40 9.53
CA LEU A 4 1.76 -4.34 8.96
C LEU A 4 1.80 -5.62 9.81
N LYS A 5 2.01 -6.75 9.14
CA LYS A 5 2.25 -8.00 9.83
C LYS A 5 3.47 -7.86 10.74
N PRO A 6 3.43 -8.40 11.98
CA PRO A 6 4.61 -8.36 12.86
C PRO A 6 5.83 -9.00 12.19
N GLY A 7 6.97 -8.32 12.28
CA GLY A 7 8.21 -8.79 11.68
C GLY A 7 8.47 -8.27 10.28
N VAL A 8 7.55 -7.50 9.71
CA VAL A 8 7.75 -6.88 8.40
C VAL A 8 8.36 -5.50 8.60
N LEU A 9 9.50 -5.26 7.97
CA LEU A 9 10.16 -3.96 7.95
C LEU A 9 9.78 -3.21 6.68
N LEU A 10 9.51 -1.92 6.83
CA LEU A 10 9.17 -1.05 5.73
C LEU A 10 10.30 -0.04 5.54
N THR A 11 10.78 0.09 4.30
CA THR A 11 11.84 1.03 3.96
C THR A 11 11.45 1.81 2.72
N ASP A 12 11.57 3.14 2.78
CA ASP A 12 11.38 3.98 1.60
C ASP A 12 12.55 3.82 0.66
N THR A 13 12.23 3.73 -0.63
CA THR A 13 13.23 3.66 -1.68
C THR A 13 13.03 4.81 -2.65
N GLU A 14 14.01 5.04 -3.51
CA GLU A 14 13.94 6.06 -4.54
C GLU A 14 12.74 5.86 -5.47
N TYR A 15 12.33 4.59 -5.67
CA TYR A 15 11.29 4.23 -6.63
C TYR A 15 9.98 3.78 -5.97
N GLY A 16 9.84 3.98 -4.67
CA GLY A 16 8.65 3.59 -3.94
C GLY A 16 8.97 3.09 -2.54
N MET A 17 8.80 1.80 -2.32
CA MET A 17 8.94 1.22 -0.99
C MET A 17 9.39 -0.23 -1.07
N ALA A 18 10.14 -0.68 -0.09
CA ALA A 18 10.51 -2.08 0.05
C ALA A 18 9.97 -2.62 1.37
N LEU A 19 9.51 -3.85 1.36
CA LEU A 19 9.03 -4.56 2.55
C LEU A 19 9.84 -5.84 2.70
N LEU A 20 10.34 -6.09 3.91
CA LEU A 20 11.10 -7.30 4.22
C LEU A 20 10.45 -8.02 5.39
N ASP A 21 10.08 -9.27 5.18
CA ASP A 21 9.63 -10.14 6.26
C ASP A 21 10.86 -10.80 6.88
N GLN A 22 11.20 -10.39 8.10
CA GLN A 22 12.41 -10.87 8.78
C GLN A 22 12.35 -12.35 9.13
N LYS A 23 11.14 -12.91 9.26
CA LYS A 23 10.99 -14.32 9.63
C LYS A 23 11.21 -15.25 8.44
N SER A 24 10.65 -14.90 7.28
CA SER A 24 10.76 -15.71 6.06
C SER A 24 11.89 -15.28 5.16
N ALA A 25 12.44 -14.07 5.40
CA ALA A 25 13.41 -13.40 4.53
C ALA A 25 12.81 -13.06 3.15
N GLU A 26 11.51 -13.10 3.01
CA GLU A 26 10.85 -12.69 1.77
C GLU A 26 10.86 -11.17 1.63
N TYR A 27 10.91 -10.73 0.40
CA TYR A 27 11.13 -9.32 0.08
C TYR A 27 10.19 -8.89 -1.04
N TRP A 28 9.56 -7.73 -0.87
CA TRP A 28 8.64 -7.17 -1.85
C TRP A 28 9.03 -5.73 -2.14
N THR A 29 8.81 -5.31 -3.38
CA THR A 29 8.95 -3.91 -3.74
C THR A 29 7.59 -3.37 -4.17
N LEU A 30 7.30 -2.13 -3.77
CA LEU A 30 6.09 -1.43 -4.16
C LEU A 30 6.45 -0.23 -5.02
N ASN A 31 5.70 -0.03 -6.10
CA ASN A 31 5.86 1.18 -6.90
C ASN A 31 5.30 2.39 -6.12
N PRO A 32 5.51 3.63 -6.61
CA PRO A 32 5.04 4.80 -5.87
C PRO A 32 3.55 4.82 -5.57
N THR A 33 2.72 4.32 -6.48
CA THR A 33 1.27 4.25 -6.27
C THR A 33 0.91 3.32 -5.12
N ALA A 34 1.45 2.11 -5.13
CA ALA A 34 1.20 1.13 -4.07
C ALA A 34 1.78 1.62 -2.73
N ALA A 35 2.93 2.27 -2.77
CA ALA A 35 3.55 2.84 -1.57
C ALA A 35 2.66 3.91 -0.94
N LEU A 36 2.08 4.79 -1.75
CA LEU A 36 1.17 5.82 -1.26
C LEU A 36 -0.06 5.19 -0.61
N VAL A 37 -0.65 4.20 -1.26
CA VAL A 37 -1.83 3.50 -0.73
C VAL A 37 -1.50 2.86 0.62
N LEU A 38 -0.39 2.15 0.72
CA LEU A 38 -0.01 1.50 1.98
C LEU A 38 0.21 2.53 3.09
N ARG A 39 0.88 3.64 2.80
CA ARG A 39 1.07 4.69 3.80
C ARG A 39 -0.25 5.24 4.31
N GLU A 40 -1.20 5.50 3.42
CA GLU A 40 -2.51 6.00 3.82
C GLU A 40 -3.21 5.01 4.75
N LEU A 41 -3.17 3.73 4.41
CA LEU A 41 -3.79 2.70 5.24
C LEU A 41 -3.12 2.57 6.61
N LEU A 42 -1.79 2.65 6.66
CA LEU A 42 -1.05 2.55 7.91
C LEU A 42 -1.24 3.78 8.79
N ASN A 43 -1.59 4.92 8.21
CA ASN A 43 -1.92 6.14 8.95
C ASN A 43 -3.36 6.14 9.48
N GLY A 44 -4.10 5.05 9.29
CA GLY A 44 -5.46 4.92 9.79
C GLY A 44 -6.53 5.39 8.82
N HIS A 45 -6.14 5.66 7.57
CA HIS A 45 -7.10 6.07 6.54
C HIS A 45 -7.73 4.83 5.91
N ASP A 46 -8.95 4.96 5.42
CA ASP A 46 -9.64 3.88 4.75
C ASP A 46 -9.34 3.84 3.25
N ALA A 47 -9.88 2.83 2.55
CA ALA A 47 -9.66 2.67 1.12
C ALA A 47 -10.16 3.87 0.31
N GLY A 48 -11.28 4.48 0.72
CA GLY A 48 -11.80 5.67 0.05
C GLY A 48 -10.86 6.85 0.18
N GLN A 49 -10.26 7.03 1.34
CA GLN A 49 -9.29 8.09 1.59
C GLN A 49 -8.00 7.85 0.80
N ALA A 50 -7.57 6.59 0.70
CA ALA A 50 -6.41 6.25 -0.12
C ALA A 50 -6.66 6.54 -1.59
N ALA A 51 -7.87 6.22 -2.10
CA ALA A 51 -8.25 6.52 -3.47
C ALA A 51 -8.28 8.04 -3.72
N ALA A 52 -8.81 8.81 -2.77
CA ALA A 52 -8.81 10.27 -2.87
C ALA A 52 -7.38 10.82 -2.93
N ALA A 53 -6.47 10.25 -2.16
CA ALA A 53 -5.07 10.66 -2.19
C ALA A 53 -4.42 10.41 -3.56
N LEU A 54 -4.77 9.31 -4.23
CA LEU A 54 -4.28 9.03 -5.58
C LEU A 54 -4.80 10.04 -6.58
N VAL A 55 -6.08 10.40 -6.51
CA VAL A 55 -6.69 11.39 -7.40
C VAL A 55 -6.01 12.74 -7.21
N GLU A 56 -5.73 13.12 -5.97
CA GLU A 56 -5.09 14.39 -5.65
C GLU A 56 -3.63 14.44 -6.11
N ARG A 57 -2.92 13.31 -5.96
CA ARG A 57 -1.48 13.25 -6.24
C ARG A 57 -1.14 13.13 -7.71
N TYR A 58 -1.96 12.43 -8.49
CA TYR A 58 -1.67 12.12 -9.89
C TYR A 58 -2.71 12.73 -10.81
N ASP A 59 -2.23 13.51 -11.79
CA ASP A 59 -3.11 14.10 -12.81
C ASP A 59 -3.66 13.01 -13.72
N GLY A 60 -4.91 13.17 -14.12
CA GLY A 60 -5.53 12.24 -15.06
C GLY A 60 -6.09 10.96 -14.46
N VAL A 61 -5.98 10.78 -13.16
CA VAL A 61 -6.56 9.62 -12.46
C VAL A 61 -7.96 10.01 -11.99
N ASP A 62 -8.99 9.29 -12.45
CA ASP A 62 -10.34 9.52 -11.96
C ASP A 62 -10.64 8.69 -10.71
N ALA A 63 -11.72 9.02 -10.01
CA ALA A 63 -12.05 8.40 -8.73
C ALA A 63 -12.35 6.91 -8.89
N GLU A 64 -12.97 6.49 -9.99
CA GLU A 64 -13.29 5.08 -10.19
C GLU A 64 -12.03 4.25 -10.43
N ALA A 65 -11.13 4.74 -11.28
CA ALA A 65 -9.86 4.07 -11.53
C ALA A 65 -9.03 3.98 -10.25
N ALA A 66 -9.00 5.06 -9.46
CA ALA A 66 -8.28 5.07 -8.20
C ALA A 66 -8.85 4.05 -7.22
N SER A 67 -10.17 3.94 -7.12
CA SER A 67 -10.82 2.97 -6.23
C SER A 67 -10.49 1.53 -6.64
N GLN A 68 -10.46 1.24 -7.94
CA GLN A 68 -10.11 -0.07 -8.44
C GLN A 68 -8.65 -0.41 -8.15
N ASP A 69 -7.75 0.54 -8.35
CA ASP A 69 -6.33 0.37 -8.05
C ASP A 69 -6.09 0.10 -6.57
N VAL A 70 -6.75 0.87 -5.70
CA VAL A 70 -6.64 0.67 -4.25
C VAL A 70 -7.13 -0.72 -3.87
N ALA A 71 -8.28 -1.14 -4.39
CA ALA A 71 -8.83 -2.47 -4.08
C ALA A 71 -7.86 -3.57 -4.47
N LYS A 72 -7.24 -3.47 -5.65
CA LYS A 72 -6.27 -4.46 -6.11
C LYS A 72 -5.03 -4.46 -5.24
N ILE A 73 -4.50 -3.30 -4.91
CA ILE A 73 -3.31 -3.18 -4.06
C ILE A 73 -3.56 -3.78 -2.69
N VAL A 74 -4.70 -3.46 -2.07
CA VAL A 74 -5.07 -4.00 -0.77
C VAL A 74 -5.17 -5.52 -0.83
N GLU A 75 -5.81 -6.05 -1.88
CA GLU A 75 -5.95 -7.49 -2.06
C GLU A 75 -4.59 -8.17 -2.21
N ASP A 76 -3.70 -7.59 -3.02
CA ASP A 76 -2.36 -8.12 -3.23
C ASP A 76 -1.55 -8.12 -1.92
N LEU A 77 -1.60 -7.03 -1.15
CA LEU A 77 -0.90 -6.94 0.12
C LEU A 77 -1.44 -7.94 1.14
N ARG A 78 -2.75 -8.10 1.18
CA ARG A 78 -3.41 -9.05 2.09
C ARG A 78 -3.08 -10.48 1.71
N SER A 79 -3.14 -10.80 0.42
CA SER A 79 -2.83 -12.15 -0.08
C SER A 79 -1.37 -12.52 0.16
N ALA A 80 -0.46 -11.54 0.11
CA ALA A 80 0.94 -11.77 0.43
C ALA A 80 1.19 -11.88 1.93
N GLY A 81 0.19 -11.63 2.76
CA GLY A 81 0.32 -11.68 4.21
C GLY A 81 1.09 -10.53 4.82
N LEU A 82 1.16 -9.41 4.10
CA LEU A 82 1.95 -8.25 4.56
C LEU A 82 1.19 -7.32 5.49
N ILE A 83 -0.14 -7.31 5.38
CA ILE A 83 -0.99 -6.46 6.20
C ILE A 83 -2.09 -7.29 6.86
N THR A 84 -2.55 -6.80 8.01
CA THR A 84 -3.70 -7.35 8.71
C THR A 84 -4.78 -6.28 8.81
N PRO A 85 -6.08 -6.68 8.77
CA PRO A 85 -7.17 -5.72 8.89
C PRO A 85 -7.16 -5.01 10.23
#